data_7c9289203a1d7842dfde76a825c4209a
#
_entry.id   7c9289203a1d7842dfde76a825c4209a
#
_cell.length_a   1.000
_cell.length_b   1.000
_cell.length_c   1.000
_cell.angle_alpha   90.00
_cell.angle_beta   90.00
_cell.angle_gamma   90.00
#
_symmetry.space_group_name_H-M   'P 1'
#
loop_
_entity.id
_entity.type
_entity.pdbx_description
1 polymer ?
#
loop_
_entity_poly.entity_id
_entity_poly.type
_entity_poly.pdbx_seq_one_letter_code
_entity_poly.pdbx_strand_id
1 'polypeptide(L)' 'MSNSADIQRVLSTEDPQFREWIEEHHRCENRLNELCSKKEVSVDEEVEEKTLKKRKLLLKDQMAERIRSYETSHVA' A
#
# COMPACT_ATOMS: atom_id res chain seq x y z
N MET A 1 -21.28 0.20 -12.38
CA MET A 1 -20.72 0.73 -11.13
C MET A 1 -19.25 0.41 -11.03
N SER A 2 -18.42 1.44 -10.88
CA SER A 2 -17.01 1.23 -10.68
C SER A 2 -16.76 0.83 -9.22
N ASN A 3 -15.98 -0.24 -9.01
CA ASN A 3 -15.57 -0.63 -7.68
C ASN A 3 -14.12 -0.19 -7.43
N SER A 4 -13.64 -0.31 -6.20
CA SER A 4 -12.31 0.16 -5.86
C SER A 4 -11.22 -0.58 -6.62
N ALA A 5 -11.42 -1.84 -7.01
CA ALA A 5 -10.43 -2.58 -7.77
C ALA A 5 -10.25 -2.01 -9.17
N ASP A 6 -11.35 -1.62 -9.81
CA ASP A 6 -11.30 -0.98 -11.13
C ASP A 6 -10.61 0.37 -11.06
N ILE A 7 -10.93 1.16 -10.04
CA ILE A 7 -10.32 2.47 -9.84
C ILE A 7 -8.83 2.33 -9.58
N GLN A 8 -8.41 1.34 -8.77
CA GLN A 8 -7.01 1.06 -8.53
C GLN A 8 -6.26 0.75 -9.82
N ARG A 9 -6.88 -0.02 -10.71
CA ARG A 9 -6.28 -0.37 -12.00
C ARG A 9 -6.07 0.88 -12.85
N VAL A 10 -7.08 1.73 -12.92
CA VAL A 10 -7.00 2.98 -13.68
C VAL A 10 -5.92 3.88 -13.10
N LEU A 11 -5.90 4.07 -11.79
CA LEU A 11 -4.92 4.92 -11.13
C LEU A 11 -3.50 4.39 -11.27
N SER A 12 -3.34 3.06 -11.23
CA SER A 12 -2.02 2.47 -11.38
C SER A 12 -1.44 2.70 -12.78
N THR A 13 -2.31 2.94 -13.76
CA THR A 13 -1.90 3.24 -15.12
C THR A 13 -1.69 4.73 -15.35
N GLU A 14 -2.58 5.56 -14.81
CA GLU A 14 -2.63 7.00 -15.10
C GLU A 14 -1.86 7.86 -14.11
N ASP A 15 -1.74 7.40 -12.87
CA ASP A 15 -1.13 8.18 -11.80
C ASP A 15 0.19 7.56 -11.38
N PRO A 16 1.33 8.18 -11.76
CA PRO A 16 2.64 7.63 -11.38
C PRO A 16 2.86 7.55 -9.88
N GLN A 17 2.32 8.50 -9.11
CA GLN A 17 2.46 8.50 -7.67
C GLN A 17 1.69 7.34 -7.05
N PHE A 18 0.49 7.07 -7.56
CA PHE A 18 -0.30 5.95 -7.08
C PHE A 18 0.43 4.62 -7.33
N ARG A 19 1.05 4.50 -8.48
CA ARG A 19 1.84 3.30 -8.82
C ARG A 19 3.03 3.14 -7.89
N GLU A 20 3.70 4.23 -7.52
CA GLU A 20 4.79 4.21 -6.54
C GLU A 20 4.30 3.70 -5.20
N TRP A 21 3.14 4.15 -4.76
CA TRP A 21 2.55 3.67 -3.51
C TRP A 21 2.28 2.17 -3.55
N ILE A 22 1.76 1.68 -4.66
CA ILE A 22 1.51 0.25 -4.84
C ILE A 22 2.81 -0.54 -4.75
N GLU A 23 3.84 -0.10 -5.46
CA GLU A 23 5.14 -0.77 -5.45
C GLU A 23 5.76 -0.78 -4.07
N GLU A 24 5.71 0.35 -3.38
CA GLU A 24 6.24 0.44 -2.02
C GLU A 24 5.45 -0.44 -1.06
N HIS A 25 4.13 -0.49 -1.21
CA HIS A 25 3.28 -1.36 -0.41
C HIS A 25 3.67 -2.82 -0.60
N HIS A 26 3.92 -3.23 -1.83
CA HIS A 26 4.37 -4.59 -2.13
C HIS A 26 5.72 -4.90 -1.52
N ARG A 27 6.65 -3.96 -1.56
CA ARG A 27 7.97 -4.14 -0.93
C ARG A 27 7.83 -4.33 0.57
N CYS A 28 6.97 -3.54 1.20
CA CYS A 28 6.70 -3.69 2.64
C CYS A 28 6.09 -5.05 2.94
N GLU A 29 5.14 -5.50 2.15
CA GLU A 29 4.51 -6.81 2.34
C GLU A 29 5.51 -7.94 2.18
N ASN A 30 6.35 -7.88 1.15
CA ASN A 30 7.35 -8.90 0.90
C ASN A 30 8.33 -9.01 2.08
N ARG A 31 8.80 -7.87 2.56
CA ARG A 31 9.72 -7.87 3.70
C ARG A 31 9.04 -8.37 4.98
N LEU A 32 7.80 -7.97 5.21
CA LEU A 32 7.04 -8.45 6.37
C LEU A 32 6.85 -9.96 6.32
N ASN A 33 6.57 -10.50 5.12
CA ASN A 33 6.44 -11.94 4.95
C ASN A 33 7.75 -12.66 5.26
N GLU A 34 8.88 -12.11 4.84
CA GLU A 34 10.19 -12.66 5.17
C GLU A 34 10.41 -12.71 6.67
N LEU A 35 10.12 -11.58 7.35
CA LEU A 35 10.30 -11.50 8.80
C LEU A 35 9.37 -12.45 9.53
N CYS A 36 8.14 -12.59 9.04
CA CYS A 36 7.15 -13.47 9.64
C CYS A 36 7.52 -14.95 9.50
N SER A 37 8.27 -15.31 8.47
CA SER A 37 8.68 -16.69 8.24
C SER A 37 9.91 -17.11 9.04
N LYS A 38 10.60 -16.17 9.67
CA LYS A 38 11.75 -16.47 10.48
C LYS A 38 11.35 -17.02 11.84
N LYS A 39 12.07 -18.00 12.33
CA LYS A 39 11.83 -18.57 13.66
C LYS A 39 12.24 -17.62 14.76
N GLU A 40 13.34 -16.91 14.55
CA GLU A 40 13.86 -15.95 15.51
C GLU A 40 14.06 -14.62 14.81
N VAL A 41 13.64 -13.55 15.46
CA VAL A 41 13.75 -12.20 14.93
C VAL A 41 14.59 -11.40 15.91
N SER A 42 15.60 -10.71 15.37
CA SER A 42 16.45 -9.84 16.20
C SER A 42 15.69 -8.60 16.64
N VAL A 43 16.23 -7.87 17.61
CA VAL A 43 15.63 -6.62 18.09
C VAL A 43 15.49 -5.62 16.93
N ASP A 44 16.52 -5.53 16.10
CA ASP A 44 16.50 -4.63 14.94
C ASP A 44 15.40 -5.03 13.96
N GLU A 45 15.19 -6.32 13.76
CA GLU A 45 14.15 -6.82 12.89
C GLU A 45 12.75 -6.60 13.45
N GLU A 46 12.61 -6.64 14.78
CA GLU A 46 11.35 -6.31 15.43
C GLU A 46 10.98 -4.85 15.21
N VAL A 47 11.96 -3.95 15.30
CA VAL A 47 11.77 -2.53 15.02
C VAL A 47 11.41 -2.32 13.56
N GLU A 48 12.11 -3.01 12.66
CA GLU A 48 11.83 -2.96 11.23
C GLU A 48 10.39 -3.40 10.94
N GLU A 49 9.94 -4.48 11.57
CA GLU A 49 8.57 -4.97 11.40
C GLU A 49 7.54 -3.91 11.77
N LYS A 50 7.73 -3.26 12.91
CA LYS A 50 6.81 -2.20 13.36
C LYS A 50 6.82 -1.03 12.40
N THR A 51 7.99 -0.64 11.92
CA THR A 51 8.13 0.47 10.96
C THR A 51 7.43 0.13 9.65
N LEU A 52 7.62 -1.09 9.15
CA LEU A 52 7.00 -1.53 7.91
C LEU A 52 5.48 -1.60 8.02
N LYS A 53 4.96 -2.05 9.15
CA LYS A 53 3.52 -2.08 9.39
C LYS A 53 2.92 -0.69 9.38
N LYS A 54 3.58 0.27 10.02
CA LYS A 54 3.13 1.67 10.02
C LYS A 54 3.18 2.26 8.61
N ARG A 55 4.26 1.98 7.89
CA ARG A 55 4.42 2.46 6.52
C ARG A 55 3.34 1.89 5.60
N LYS A 56 3.08 0.60 5.73
CA LYS A 56 2.05 -0.09 4.95
C LYS A 56 0.68 0.53 5.20
N LEU A 57 0.36 0.81 6.46
CA LEU A 57 -0.90 1.43 6.81
C LEU A 57 -1.01 2.83 6.23
N LEU A 58 0.06 3.62 6.33
CA LEU A 58 0.09 4.96 5.75
C LEU A 58 -0.13 4.92 4.24
N LEU A 59 0.52 3.98 3.55
CA LEU A 59 0.36 3.82 2.11
C LEU A 59 -1.08 3.44 1.75
N LYS A 60 -1.69 2.55 2.52
CA LYS A 60 -3.09 2.19 2.32
C LYS A 60 -4.01 3.39 2.48
N ASP A 61 -3.75 4.21 3.49
CA ASP A 61 -4.56 5.41 3.74
C ASP A 61 -4.43 6.39 2.58
N GLN A 62 -3.22 6.59 2.08
CA GLN A 62 -2.98 7.47 0.94
C GLN A 62 -3.67 6.97 -0.32
N MET A 63 -3.59 5.66 -0.57
CA MET A 63 -4.25 5.06 -1.72
C MET A 63 -5.77 5.16 -1.61
N ALA A 64 -6.32 4.90 -0.43
CA ALA A 64 -7.76 5.02 -0.20
C ALA A 64 -8.24 6.45 -0.41
N GLU A 65 -7.49 7.42 0.06
CA GLU A 65 -7.79 8.83 -0.14
C GLU A 65 -7.81 9.19 -1.63
N ARG A 66 -6.83 8.69 -2.38
CA ARG A 66 -6.75 8.96 -3.82
C ARG A 66 -7.90 8.30 -4.56
N ILE A 67 -8.29 7.10 -4.18
CA ILE A 67 -9.43 6.41 -4.76
C ILE A 67 -10.72 7.18 -4.50
N ARG A 68 -10.90 7.65 -3.28
CA ARG A 68 -12.07 8.45 -2.91
C ARG A 68 -12.13 9.74 -3.71
N SER A 69 -10.99 10.39 -3.84
CA SER A 69 -10.88 11.62 -4.62
C SER A 69 -11.25 11.39 -6.08
N TYR A 70 -10.79 10.28 -6.64
CA TYR A 70 -11.11 9.88 -8.01
C TYR A 70 -12.61 9.65 -8.16
N GLU A 71 -13.22 8.91 -7.23
CA GLU A 71 -14.65 8.63 -7.26
C GLU A 71 -15.47 9.92 -7.22
N THR A 72 -15.08 10.85 -6.35
CA THR A 72 -15.77 12.12 -6.21
C THR A 72 -15.68 12.94 -7.48
N SER A 73 -14.52 12.93 -8.13
CA SER A 73 -14.29 13.72 -9.36
C SER A 73 -14.99 13.14 -10.57
N HIS A 74 -15.22 11.83 -10.59
CA HIS A 74 -15.73 11.12 -11.77
C HIS A 74 -17.16 10.63 -11.62
N VAL A 75 -17.81 10.96 -10.52
CA VAL A 75 -19.24 10.68 -10.35
C VAL A 75 -20.04 11.82 -10.97
N ALA A 76 -20.83 11.47 -11.92
CA ALA A 76 -21.68 12.44 -12.58
C ALA A 76 -22.89 12.82 -11.72
#